data_54f9c7024b651ef08588f69f00de5b78
#
_entry.id   54f9c7024b651ef08588f69f00de5b78
#
_cell.length_a   1.000
_cell.length_b   1.000
_cell.length_c   1.000
_cell.angle_alpha   90.00
_cell.angle_beta   90.00
_cell.angle_gamma   90.00
#
_symmetry.space_group_name_H-M   'P 1'
#
loop_
_entity.id
_entity.type
_entity.pdbx_description
1 polymer ?
#
loop_
_entity_poly.entity_id
_entity_poly.type
_entity_poly.pdbx_seq_one_letter_code
_entity_poly.pdbx_strand_id
1 'polypeptide(L)'
;MKQKKIVFLLITALAALLIMAGCGRKYEPLEVPSVEEAQGGITPEGEDETEPMTIVDSAGTKDGQGAGGAGESDGSSGAKAEKSSHDAAVTTETAPAFTAVDETVYVTGDQVNLRKSAGTSGEIAAKLSRGTKLQRTGSSDSWSRVIYQDQECYISSQYVSTKEPETEPAPSAPAVTGSGTGKIIAIDPGHQSKGNSEKEPIGPGASTTKPKVASGTQGNVTGIPEYKLTLAVSLLLKQELLDRGYQVYMIRETNDVNISNAERAQMANGSGADIFVRVHANSLSDTSVSGALTMCQTSKNPYNGSLYSKSSALSKAVTNAICAQTGFRNRGVQETDTMSGINWCTIPVTIVEMGFMSNAEEDRKMATDEYRLKIAKGIADGIDAYYAAGN
;
A
#
# COMPACT_ATOMS: atom_id res chain seq x y z
N MET A 1 8.34 -10.55 -68.85
CA MET A 1 8.68 -11.30 -67.65
C MET A 1 9.62 -10.58 -66.67
N LYS A 2 10.54 -9.75 -67.11
CA LYS A 2 11.51 -9.06 -66.25
C LYS A 2 10.89 -7.94 -65.37
N GLN A 3 9.88 -7.21 -65.86
CA GLN A 3 9.23 -6.13 -65.06
C GLN A 3 8.37 -6.64 -63.89
N LYS A 4 7.72 -7.81 -64.03
CA LYS A 4 6.93 -8.37 -62.91
C LYS A 4 7.78 -8.90 -61.74
N LYS A 5 9.04 -9.32 -62.01
CA LYS A 5 9.97 -9.73 -60.95
C LYS A 5 10.55 -8.56 -60.14
N ILE A 6 10.74 -7.40 -60.79
CA ILE A 6 11.24 -6.18 -60.10
C ILE A 6 10.19 -5.58 -59.17
N VAL A 7 8.88 -5.57 -59.57
CA VAL A 7 7.80 -5.09 -58.75
C VAL A 7 7.57 -6.01 -57.55
N PHE A 8 7.73 -7.34 -57.72
CA PHE A 8 7.62 -8.27 -56.58
C PHE A 8 8.75 -8.14 -55.56
N LEU A 9 9.97 -7.86 -56.02
CA LEU A 9 11.12 -7.66 -55.16
C LEU A 9 11.03 -6.30 -54.41
N LEU A 10 10.45 -5.26 -54.98
CA LEU A 10 10.23 -3.96 -54.33
C LEU A 10 9.09 -4.05 -53.28
N ILE A 11 8.04 -4.81 -53.49
CA ILE A 11 6.96 -5.01 -52.52
C ILE A 11 7.43 -5.82 -51.31
N THR A 12 8.28 -6.85 -51.53
CA THR A 12 8.86 -7.61 -50.40
C THR A 12 9.87 -6.83 -49.61
N ALA A 13 10.65 -5.93 -50.23
CA ALA A 13 11.57 -5.03 -49.50
C ALA A 13 10.83 -3.95 -48.72
N LEU A 14 9.67 -3.45 -49.21
CA LEU A 14 8.85 -2.47 -48.49
C LEU A 14 8.10 -3.12 -47.33
N ALA A 15 7.66 -4.37 -47.46
CA ALA A 15 7.05 -5.15 -46.35
C ALA A 15 8.05 -5.46 -45.24
N ALA A 16 9.33 -5.76 -45.60
CA ALA A 16 10.40 -5.98 -44.61
C ALA A 16 10.79 -4.71 -43.85
N LEU A 17 10.66 -3.51 -44.47
CA LEU A 17 10.95 -2.23 -43.81
C LEU A 17 9.81 -1.78 -42.84
N LEU A 18 8.57 -2.23 -43.07
CA LEU A 18 7.42 -1.92 -42.19
C LEU A 18 7.38 -2.79 -40.94
N ILE A 19 8.05 -3.93 -40.92
CA ILE A 19 8.13 -4.84 -39.75
C ILE A 19 9.21 -4.39 -38.74
N MET A 20 10.14 -3.50 -39.15
CA MET A 20 11.21 -2.96 -38.29
C MET A 20 10.87 -1.64 -37.61
N ALA A 21 9.67 -1.08 -37.85
CA ALA A 21 9.15 0.08 -37.11
C ALA A 21 8.27 -0.38 -35.93
N GLY A 22 8.69 -1.41 -35.21
CA GLY A 22 8.21 -1.69 -33.88
C GLY A 22 8.59 -0.52 -32.98
N CYS A 23 7.61 0.22 -32.51
CA CYS A 23 7.79 1.26 -31.49
C CYS A 23 8.39 0.66 -30.24
N GLY A 24 9.71 0.51 -30.21
CA GLY A 24 10.45 0.41 -28.98
C GLY A 24 10.33 1.76 -28.27
N ARG A 25 9.30 1.96 -27.45
CA ARG A 25 9.34 3.01 -26.45
C ARG A 25 10.57 2.74 -25.60
N LYS A 26 11.53 3.64 -25.62
CA LYS A 26 12.64 3.62 -24.68
C LYS A 26 12.02 3.72 -23.28
N TYR A 27 12.24 2.69 -22.47
CA TYR A 27 12.01 2.74 -21.05
C TYR A 27 12.94 3.82 -20.49
N GLU A 28 12.40 4.91 -19.97
CA GLU A 28 13.16 5.82 -19.13
C GLU A 28 13.15 5.24 -17.72
N PRO A 29 14.31 4.89 -17.14
CA PRO A 29 14.36 4.40 -15.77
C PRO A 29 13.76 5.46 -14.85
N LEU A 30 12.85 5.04 -13.95
CA LEU A 30 12.42 5.88 -12.84
C LEU A 30 13.66 6.27 -12.04
N GLU A 31 13.93 7.57 -11.93
CA GLU A 31 15.03 8.07 -11.09
C GLU A 31 14.75 7.60 -9.64
N VAL A 32 15.56 6.64 -9.22
CA VAL A 32 15.63 6.25 -7.81
C VAL A 32 16.70 7.15 -7.20
N PRO A 33 16.40 7.89 -6.10
CA PRO A 33 17.39 8.75 -5.46
C PRO A 33 18.64 7.96 -5.15
N SER A 34 19.81 8.60 -5.38
CA SER A 34 21.10 8.02 -5.01
C SER A 34 21.17 7.78 -3.50
N VAL A 35 22.04 6.86 -3.08
CA VAL A 35 22.20 6.47 -1.65
C VAL A 35 22.49 7.70 -0.75
N GLU A 36 23.03 8.79 -1.31
CA GLU A 36 23.31 10.03 -0.58
C GLU A 36 22.05 10.86 -0.25
N GLU A 37 20.99 10.76 -1.04
CA GLU A 37 19.72 11.48 -0.76
C GLU A 37 18.80 10.75 0.24
N ALA A 38 19.07 9.49 0.55
CA ALA A 38 18.26 8.67 1.45
C ALA A 38 18.59 8.86 2.96
N GLN A 39 19.65 9.62 3.29
CA GLN A 39 20.12 9.81 4.68
C GLN A 39 19.37 10.87 5.51
N GLY A 40 18.21 11.32 5.07
CA GLY A 40 17.29 12.13 5.88
C GLY A 40 16.66 11.27 6.98
N GLY A 41 17.21 11.38 8.21
CA GLY A 41 16.86 10.55 9.35
C GLY A 41 15.37 10.43 9.62
N ILE A 42 14.86 9.21 9.57
CA ILE A 42 13.58 8.81 10.15
C ILE A 42 13.90 8.02 11.41
N THR A 43 13.55 8.56 12.58
CA THR A 43 13.51 7.79 13.82
C THR A 43 12.43 6.71 13.69
N PRO A 44 12.70 5.45 14.05
CA PRO A 44 11.69 4.41 14.05
C PRO A 44 10.78 4.60 15.26
N GLU A 45 9.64 5.25 15.07
CA GLU A 45 8.53 5.19 16.02
C GLU A 45 7.36 4.46 15.36
N GLY A 46 7.09 3.26 15.84
CA GLY A 46 5.91 2.49 15.48
C GLY A 46 6.25 1.00 15.43
N GLU A 47 5.84 0.27 16.46
CA GLU A 47 5.86 -1.19 16.45
C GLU A 47 5.07 -1.67 15.24
N ASP A 48 5.80 -2.29 14.33
CA ASP A 48 5.36 -2.74 13.02
C ASP A 48 4.37 -3.91 13.13
N GLU A 49 3.38 -3.98 12.23
CA GLU A 49 2.43 -5.09 12.09
C GLU A 49 3.07 -6.39 11.59
N THR A 50 4.35 -6.62 11.84
CA THR A 50 4.93 -7.94 11.73
C THR A 50 4.82 -8.62 13.09
N GLU A 51 3.66 -9.28 13.36
CA GLU A 51 3.72 -10.40 14.29
C GLU A 51 4.90 -11.28 13.89
N PRO A 52 5.72 -11.79 14.84
CA PRO A 52 6.84 -12.65 14.51
C PRO A 52 6.32 -13.81 13.69
N MET A 53 6.62 -13.80 12.38
CA MET A 53 6.25 -14.88 11.50
C MET A 53 6.92 -16.15 11.96
N THR A 54 6.15 -17.07 12.50
CA THR A 54 6.63 -18.43 12.80
C THR A 54 6.87 -19.12 11.47
N ILE A 55 8.12 -19.13 11.03
CA ILE A 55 8.50 -19.84 9.80
C ILE A 55 8.45 -21.34 10.14
N VAL A 56 7.42 -22.03 9.69
CA VAL A 56 7.40 -23.50 9.70
C VAL A 56 8.19 -23.99 8.50
N ASP A 57 9.46 -24.39 8.75
CA ASP A 57 10.20 -25.19 7.78
C ASP A 57 9.51 -26.53 7.63
N SER A 58 9.02 -26.82 6.45
CA SER A 58 8.49 -28.14 6.08
C SER A 58 9.62 -29.11 5.75
N ALA A 59 10.46 -29.40 6.77
CA ALA A 59 11.37 -30.55 6.77
C ALA A 59 11.16 -31.24 8.11
N GLY A 60 10.41 -32.34 8.08
CA GLY A 60 10.09 -33.11 9.28
C GLY A 60 11.29 -33.76 9.91
N THR A 61 11.38 -33.64 11.23
CA THR A 61 11.82 -34.72 12.12
C THR A 61 11.17 -34.52 13.48
N LYS A 62 10.51 -35.56 13.96
CA LYS A 62 10.02 -35.71 15.33
C LYS A 62 11.18 -36.10 16.23
N ASP A 63 11.08 -35.63 17.47
CA ASP A 63 11.44 -36.22 18.77
C ASP A 63 11.78 -35.11 19.74
N GLY A 64 11.35 -34.99 20.99
CA GLY A 64 10.85 -35.91 21.96
C GLY A 64 10.96 -35.21 23.32
N GLN A 65 9.93 -35.28 24.10
CA GLN A 65 9.79 -35.22 25.55
C GLN A 65 10.76 -34.49 26.49
N GLY A 66 10.18 -33.80 27.51
CA GLY A 66 10.78 -33.56 28.83
C GLY A 66 10.18 -32.37 29.60
N ALA A 67 9.26 -32.60 30.35
CA ALA A 67 8.73 -32.36 31.70
C ALA A 67 9.44 -31.34 32.61
N GLY A 68 8.61 -30.49 33.26
CA GLY A 68 8.61 -30.33 34.72
C GLY A 68 9.18 -29.06 35.31
N GLY A 69 8.38 -28.38 36.15
CA GLY A 69 8.85 -27.66 37.29
C GLY A 69 8.14 -26.37 37.65
N ALA A 70 7.18 -26.47 38.53
CA ALA A 70 6.51 -25.37 39.23
C ALA A 70 7.44 -24.64 40.21
N GLY A 71 7.14 -23.39 40.52
CA GLY A 71 7.76 -22.63 41.60
C GLY A 71 7.00 -21.31 41.86
N GLU A 72 6.05 -21.36 42.76
CA GLU A 72 5.47 -20.18 43.42
C GLU A 72 6.49 -19.52 44.34
N SER A 73 6.46 -18.19 44.49
CA SER A 73 6.55 -17.54 45.80
C SER A 73 6.20 -16.07 45.76
N ASP A 74 5.26 -15.80 46.58
CA ASP A 74 4.76 -14.64 47.29
C ASP A 74 5.79 -13.56 47.69
N GLY A 75 5.35 -12.31 47.81
CA GLY A 75 6.15 -11.24 48.42
C GLY A 75 5.55 -9.85 48.34
N SER A 76 4.54 -9.62 49.20
CA SER A 76 3.96 -8.31 49.54
C SER A 76 4.98 -7.33 50.10
N SER A 77 4.94 -6.04 49.71
CA SER A 77 4.91 -4.93 50.69
C SER A 77 4.77 -3.58 50.04
N GLY A 78 3.88 -2.80 50.61
CA GLY A 78 3.45 -1.48 50.26
C GLY A 78 4.45 -0.37 50.65
N ALA A 79 4.26 0.77 49.99
CA ALA A 79 4.60 2.09 50.51
C ALA A 79 3.85 3.19 49.77
N LYS A 80 2.95 3.83 50.50
CA LYS A 80 2.72 5.28 50.71
C LYS A 80 2.70 6.21 49.50
N ALA A 81 1.50 6.77 49.32
CA ALA A 81 1.18 7.93 48.52
C ALA A 81 1.84 9.20 49.11
N GLU A 82 2.55 9.96 48.32
CA GLU A 82 2.74 11.38 48.53
C GLU A 82 1.98 12.18 47.45
N LYS A 83 1.02 13.00 47.95
CA LYS A 83 0.35 14.05 47.20
C LYS A 83 1.34 15.17 46.94
N SER A 84 1.72 15.39 45.70
CA SER A 84 2.26 16.67 45.24
C SER A 84 1.16 17.40 44.49
N SER A 85 0.64 18.45 45.14
CA SER A 85 -0.23 19.43 44.51
C SER A 85 0.63 20.33 43.62
N HIS A 86 0.51 20.17 42.30
CA HIS A 86 0.91 21.18 41.32
C HIS A 86 -0.35 21.88 40.85
N ASP A 87 -0.52 23.11 41.34
CA ASP A 87 -1.42 24.10 40.75
C ASP A 87 -1.02 24.31 39.28
N ALA A 88 -1.73 23.69 38.37
CA ALA A 88 -1.70 24.05 36.98
C ALA A 88 -2.52 25.31 36.79
N ALA A 89 -1.85 26.43 36.63
CA ALA A 89 -2.45 27.69 36.19
C ALA A 89 -3.25 27.38 34.88
N VAL A 90 -4.57 27.39 34.98
CA VAL A 90 -5.48 27.43 33.84
C VAL A 90 -5.27 28.83 33.20
N THR A 91 -4.43 28.89 32.17
CA THR A 91 -4.42 30.02 31.26
C THR A 91 -5.74 29.97 30.50
N THR A 92 -6.70 30.80 30.90
CA THR A 92 -7.88 31.10 30.08
C THR A 92 -7.38 31.75 28.80
N GLU A 93 -7.29 30.97 27.75
CA GLU A 93 -7.03 31.45 26.40
C GLU A 93 -8.20 32.37 26.02
N THR A 94 -7.95 33.65 25.98
CA THR A 94 -8.96 34.66 25.62
C THR A 94 -9.42 34.36 24.21
N ALA A 95 -10.72 34.20 24.00
CA ALA A 95 -11.25 33.93 22.67
C ALA A 95 -10.76 34.99 21.66
N PRO A 96 -10.24 34.60 20.50
CA PRO A 96 -9.69 35.53 19.53
C PRO A 96 -10.76 36.54 19.08
N ALA A 97 -10.38 37.84 18.98
CA ALA A 97 -11.25 38.86 18.42
C ALA A 97 -11.41 38.58 16.90
N PHE A 98 -12.66 38.53 16.44
CA PHE A 98 -12.97 38.33 15.03
C PHE A 98 -13.36 39.64 14.38
N THR A 99 -12.76 39.94 13.22
CA THR A 99 -13.28 40.96 12.31
C THR A 99 -14.43 40.33 11.54
N ALA A 100 -15.61 40.98 11.53
CA ALA A 100 -16.74 40.49 10.77
C ALA A 100 -16.45 40.53 9.25
N VAL A 101 -16.71 39.43 8.57
CA VAL A 101 -16.60 39.28 7.12
C VAL A 101 -17.82 38.50 6.63
N ASP A 102 -18.13 38.62 5.35
CA ASP A 102 -19.18 37.84 4.69
C ASP A 102 -18.66 37.37 3.33
N GLU A 103 -18.00 36.22 3.34
CA GLU A 103 -17.34 35.72 2.13
C GLU A 103 -17.32 34.19 2.07
N THR A 104 -17.28 33.68 0.87
CA THR A 104 -17.05 32.27 0.65
C THR A 104 -15.58 31.94 0.79
N VAL A 105 -15.28 30.88 1.55
CA VAL A 105 -13.93 30.30 1.65
C VAL A 105 -13.97 28.80 1.36
N TYR A 106 -12.84 28.27 0.95
CA TYR A 106 -12.64 26.87 0.62
C TYR A 106 -11.57 26.26 1.50
N VAL A 107 -11.79 25.05 1.96
CA VAL A 107 -10.81 24.29 2.73
C VAL A 107 -9.63 23.90 1.82
N THR A 108 -8.39 24.17 2.26
CA THR A 108 -7.18 23.96 1.45
C THR A 108 -6.42 22.66 1.77
N GLY A 109 -6.84 21.92 2.80
CA GLY A 109 -6.23 20.65 3.24
C GLY A 109 -7.26 19.52 3.34
N ASP A 110 -6.78 18.30 3.45
CA ASP A 110 -7.62 17.13 3.71
C ASP A 110 -7.72 16.83 5.21
N GLN A 111 -8.86 16.27 5.64
CA GLN A 111 -9.14 15.93 7.05
C GLN A 111 -8.94 17.09 8.03
N VAL A 112 -9.23 18.33 7.58
CA VAL A 112 -9.11 19.53 8.40
C VAL A 112 -10.18 19.55 9.49
N ASN A 113 -9.76 19.70 10.76
CA ASN A 113 -10.70 19.74 11.88
C ASN A 113 -11.51 21.04 11.87
N LEU A 114 -12.82 20.92 11.79
CA LEU A 114 -13.78 21.95 12.10
C LEU A 114 -14.19 21.81 13.58
N ARG A 115 -14.21 22.89 14.33
CA ARG A 115 -14.40 22.86 15.78
C ARG A 115 -15.58 23.71 16.23
N LYS A 116 -16.15 23.36 17.40
CA LYS A 116 -17.24 24.12 18.01
C LYS A 116 -16.81 25.42 18.69
N SER A 117 -15.50 25.59 18.94
CA SER A 117 -14.91 26.81 19.50
C SER A 117 -13.54 27.07 18.88
N ALA A 118 -13.13 28.34 18.82
CA ALA A 118 -11.80 28.73 18.38
C ALA A 118 -10.75 28.25 19.40
N GLY A 119 -9.77 27.46 18.95
CA GLY A 119 -8.70 26.88 19.79
C GLY A 119 -8.46 25.41 19.46
N THR A 120 -7.24 24.95 19.69
CA THR A 120 -6.84 23.56 19.43
C THR A 120 -7.48 22.57 20.39
N SER A 121 -7.93 23.02 21.56
CA SER A 121 -8.67 22.24 22.57
C SER A 121 -10.18 22.15 22.32
N GLY A 122 -10.73 22.94 21.36
CA GLY A 122 -12.17 22.93 21.02
C GLY A 122 -12.62 21.56 20.49
N GLU A 123 -13.84 21.14 20.89
CA GLU A 123 -14.46 19.90 20.38
C GLU A 123 -14.53 19.90 18.86
N ILE A 124 -14.17 18.78 18.23
CA ILE A 124 -14.24 18.61 16.77
C ILE A 124 -15.68 18.37 16.38
N ALA A 125 -16.26 19.28 15.59
CA ALA A 125 -17.61 19.18 15.04
C ALA A 125 -17.62 18.29 13.77
N ALA A 126 -16.60 18.43 12.92
CA ALA A 126 -16.45 17.64 11.70
C ALA A 126 -14.98 17.62 11.25
N LYS A 127 -14.65 16.70 10.35
CA LYS A 127 -13.42 16.73 9.53
C LYS A 127 -13.81 17.05 8.10
N LEU A 128 -13.17 18.04 7.51
CA LEU A 128 -13.51 18.57 6.19
C LEU A 128 -12.41 18.21 5.18
N SER A 129 -12.83 17.88 3.97
CA SER A 129 -11.92 17.61 2.84
C SER A 129 -11.59 18.90 2.10
N ARG A 130 -10.46 18.89 1.40
CA ARG A 130 -10.03 19.96 0.47
C ARG A 130 -11.16 20.30 -0.50
N GLY A 131 -11.32 21.58 -0.79
CA GLY A 131 -12.38 22.06 -1.68
C GLY A 131 -13.76 22.23 -1.01
N THR A 132 -13.93 21.80 0.26
CA THR A 132 -15.18 22.04 0.99
C THR A 132 -15.44 23.54 1.06
N LYS A 133 -16.61 23.96 0.53
CA LYS A 133 -17.05 25.34 0.51
C LYS A 133 -17.72 25.70 1.83
N LEU A 134 -17.32 26.83 2.43
CA LEU A 134 -17.86 27.36 3.70
C LEU A 134 -18.17 28.83 3.57
N GLN A 135 -19.19 29.30 4.31
CA GLN A 135 -19.45 30.73 4.49
C GLN A 135 -18.67 31.23 5.70
N ARG A 136 -17.68 32.10 5.50
CA ARG A 136 -16.91 32.74 6.58
C ARG A 136 -17.61 34.00 7.03
N THR A 137 -17.93 34.06 8.34
CA THR A 137 -18.62 35.20 8.97
C THR A 137 -17.71 36.01 9.88
N GLY A 138 -16.51 35.51 10.15
CA GLY A 138 -15.51 36.22 10.97
C GLY A 138 -14.11 35.71 10.67
N SER A 139 -13.12 36.63 10.70
CA SER A 139 -11.73 36.35 10.45
C SER A 139 -10.85 36.89 11.56
N SER A 140 -9.88 36.07 11.99
CA SER A 140 -8.74 36.49 12.81
C SER A 140 -7.45 35.91 12.23
N ASP A 141 -6.29 36.28 12.76
CA ASP A 141 -5.00 35.78 12.28
C ASP A 141 -4.87 34.26 12.38
N SER A 142 -5.48 33.64 13.39
CA SER A 142 -5.33 32.21 13.65
C SER A 142 -6.59 31.40 13.32
N TRP A 143 -7.77 31.99 13.41
CA TRP A 143 -9.05 31.28 13.29
C TRP A 143 -10.03 32.01 12.37
N SER A 144 -10.79 31.23 11.60
CA SER A 144 -11.93 31.67 10.81
C SER A 144 -13.20 31.14 11.45
N ARG A 145 -14.18 32.00 11.65
CA ARG A 145 -15.52 31.65 12.06
C ARG A 145 -16.36 31.39 10.80
N VAL A 146 -16.97 30.22 10.72
CA VAL A 146 -17.68 29.76 9.52
C VAL A 146 -19.04 29.15 9.86
N ILE A 147 -19.94 29.10 8.91
CA ILE A 147 -21.20 28.35 9.03
C ILE A 147 -21.06 26.99 8.35
N TYR A 148 -21.40 25.95 9.10
CA TYR A 148 -21.44 24.59 8.62
C TYR A 148 -22.69 23.88 9.14
N GLN A 149 -23.54 23.38 8.24
CA GLN A 149 -24.84 22.77 8.56
C GLN A 149 -25.70 23.65 9.50
N ASP A 150 -25.78 24.96 9.15
CA ASP A 150 -26.51 26.00 9.89
C ASP A 150 -26.01 26.25 11.33
N GLN A 151 -24.80 25.76 11.65
CA GLN A 151 -24.14 26.00 12.94
C GLN A 151 -22.88 26.84 12.79
N GLU A 152 -22.63 27.71 13.76
CA GLU A 152 -21.40 28.44 13.83
C GLU A 152 -20.28 27.50 14.31
N CYS A 153 -19.20 27.43 13.53
CA CYS A 153 -18.04 26.62 13.76
C CYS A 153 -16.76 27.40 13.50
N TYR A 154 -15.63 26.80 13.86
CA TYR A 154 -14.32 27.45 13.78
C TYR A 154 -13.31 26.52 13.07
N ILE A 155 -12.56 27.11 12.16
CA ILE A 155 -11.50 26.43 11.42
C ILE A 155 -10.23 27.27 11.48
N SER A 156 -9.05 26.67 11.57
CA SER A 156 -7.81 27.43 11.54
C SER A 156 -7.65 28.18 10.22
N SER A 157 -7.35 29.48 10.26
CA SER A 157 -7.26 30.36 9.08
C SER A 157 -6.24 29.91 8.05
N GLN A 158 -5.21 29.16 8.46
CA GLN A 158 -4.21 28.58 7.55
C GLN A 158 -4.79 27.51 6.59
N TYR A 159 -5.95 26.95 6.91
CA TYR A 159 -6.60 25.89 6.09
C TYR A 159 -7.79 26.42 5.29
N VAL A 160 -7.96 27.72 5.13
CA VAL A 160 -9.01 28.30 4.29
C VAL A 160 -8.44 29.35 3.35
N SER A 161 -9.03 29.46 2.17
CA SER A 161 -8.69 30.41 1.12
C SER A 161 -9.95 30.95 0.47
N THR A 162 -9.96 32.23 0.10
CA THR A 162 -11.02 32.81 -0.73
C THR A 162 -10.91 32.39 -2.20
N LYS A 163 -9.71 31.96 -2.62
CA LYS A 163 -9.52 31.33 -3.93
C LYS A 163 -9.90 29.85 -3.82
N GLU A 164 -10.83 29.40 -4.65
CA GLU A 164 -11.12 27.98 -4.79
C GLU A 164 -9.81 27.26 -5.09
N PRO A 165 -9.37 26.30 -4.26
CA PRO A 165 -8.19 25.54 -4.58
C PRO A 165 -8.47 24.90 -5.94
N GLU A 166 -7.56 25.12 -6.91
CA GLU A 166 -7.59 24.31 -8.10
C GLU A 166 -7.70 22.89 -7.60
N THR A 167 -8.85 22.28 -7.81
CA THR A 167 -8.98 20.84 -7.67
C THR A 167 -7.99 20.29 -8.70
N GLU A 168 -6.80 19.89 -8.23
CA GLU A 168 -6.18 18.79 -8.95
C GLU A 168 -7.32 17.81 -9.12
N PRO A 169 -7.65 17.41 -10.38
CA PRO A 169 -8.73 16.47 -10.59
C PRO A 169 -8.51 15.38 -9.56
N ALA A 170 -9.51 15.15 -8.70
CA ALA A 170 -9.45 14.09 -7.69
C ALA A 170 -8.81 12.93 -8.39
N PRO A 171 -7.70 12.32 -7.89
CA PRO A 171 -6.97 11.33 -8.66
C PRO A 171 -8.03 10.43 -9.23
N SER A 172 -8.22 10.53 -10.54
CA SER A 172 -9.35 9.88 -11.22
C SER A 172 -9.27 8.44 -10.79
N ALA A 173 -10.38 7.91 -10.25
CA ALA A 173 -10.40 6.55 -9.72
C ALA A 173 -9.60 5.69 -10.70
N PRO A 174 -8.59 4.92 -10.25
CA PRO A 174 -7.68 4.23 -11.15
C PRO A 174 -8.49 3.55 -12.25
N ALA A 175 -8.20 3.84 -13.52
CA ALA A 175 -8.94 3.27 -14.63
C ALA A 175 -8.33 1.91 -14.99
N VAL A 176 -9.20 0.96 -15.36
CA VAL A 176 -8.73 -0.28 -16.00
C VAL A 176 -8.10 0.07 -17.34
N THR A 177 -6.85 -0.33 -17.55
CA THR A 177 -6.10 -0.06 -18.79
C THR A 177 -5.76 -1.37 -19.50
N GLY A 178 -5.67 -1.35 -20.82
CA GLY A 178 -5.35 -2.50 -21.66
C GLY A 178 -6.58 -3.11 -22.34
N SER A 179 -6.32 -4.03 -23.28
CA SER A 179 -7.35 -4.81 -23.99
C SER A 179 -6.72 -6.11 -24.50
N GLY A 180 -7.46 -7.21 -24.51
CA GLY A 180 -6.96 -8.47 -25.07
C GLY A 180 -7.58 -9.71 -24.45
N THR A 181 -6.97 -10.31 -23.45
CA THR A 181 -7.42 -11.61 -22.86
C THR A 181 -8.81 -11.58 -22.23
N GLY A 182 -9.38 -10.39 -22.01
CA GLY A 182 -10.63 -10.20 -21.26
C GLY A 182 -10.47 -10.39 -19.75
N LYS A 183 -9.25 -10.62 -19.25
CA LYS A 183 -8.94 -10.75 -17.83
C LYS A 183 -8.39 -9.43 -17.27
N ILE A 184 -8.89 -9.05 -16.12
CA ILE A 184 -8.51 -7.82 -15.42
C ILE A 184 -7.72 -8.19 -14.16
N ILE A 185 -6.52 -7.63 -14.02
CA ILE A 185 -5.64 -7.86 -12.88
C ILE A 185 -5.59 -6.59 -12.05
N ALA A 186 -6.03 -6.64 -10.80
CA ALA A 186 -5.78 -5.57 -9.85
C ALA A 186 -4.38 -5.72 -9.24
N ILE A 187 -3.61 -4.63 -9.22
CA ILE A 187 -2.25 -4.58 -8.63
C ILE A 187 -2.24 -3.54 -7.52
N ASP A 188 -1.81 -3.96 -6.34
CA ASP A 188 -1.59 -3.08 -5.20
C ASP A 188 -0.10 -2.99 -4.87
N PRO A 189 0.57 -1.87 -5.20
CA PRO A 189 1.87 -1.58 -4.61
C PRO A 189 1.70 -1.39 -3.10
N GLY A 190 2.22 -2.33 -2.29
CA GLY A 190 2.09 -2.30 -0.83
C GLY A 190 2.59 -0.98 -0.22
N HIS A 191 2.03 -0.61 0.92
CA HIS A 191 2.38 0.59 1.68
C HIS A 191 2.17 1.92 0.93
N GLN A 192 2.66 3.01 1.50
CA GLN A 192 2.61 4.39 0.98
C GLN A 192 3.60 5.26 1.78
N SER A 193 3.86 6.49 1.33
CA SER A 193 4.89 7.35 1.93
C SER A 193 4.68 7.65 3.42
N LYS A 194 3.42 7.72 3.86
CA LYS A 194 3.05 7.94 5.27
C LYS A 194 2.08 6.85 5.71
N GLY A 195 2.42 6.15 6.80
CA GLY A 195 1.50 5.24 7.47
C GLY A 195 0.28 5.97 8.02
N ASN A 196 -0.79 5.21 8.29
CA ASN A 196 -1.98 5.70 8.98
C ASN A 196 -2.30 4.76 10.14
N SER A 197 -2.03 5.21 11.37
CA SER A 197 -2.23 4.45 12.61
C SER A 197 -3.68 4.42 13.10
N GLU A 198 -4.59 5.16 12.45
CA GLU A 198 -6.02 5.01 12.73
C GLU A 198 -6.42 3.55 12.52
N LYS A 199 -7.41 3.09 13.29
CA LYS A 199 -7.80 1.68 13.28
C LYS A 199 -8.91 1.41 12.26
N GLU A 200 -8.84 0.24 11.63
CA GLU A 200 -9.90 -0.35 10.82
C GLU A 200 -10.16 -1.80 11.23
N PRO A 201 -11.39 -2.33 11.03
CA PRO A 201 -11.66 -3.75 11.26
C PRO A 201 -10.80 -4.65 10.36
N ILE A 202 -10.31 -5.78 10.89
CA ILE A 202 -9.51 -6.74 10.12
C ILE A 202 -10.29 -7.45 9.01
N GLY A 203 -11.61 -7.33 8.99
CA GLY A 203 -12.52 -7.88 7.99
C GLY A 203 -13.94 -7.38 8.19
N PRO A 204 -14.88 -7.61 7.26
CA PRO A 204 -16.26 -7.15 7.35
C PRO A 204 -16.94 -7.62 8.64
N GLY A 205 -17.39 -6.66 9.46
CA GLY A 205 -18.07 -6.97 10.74
C GLY A 205 -17.17 -7.42 11.88
N ALA A 206 -15.84 -7.41 11.71
CA ALA A 206 -14.91 -7.77 12.77
C ALA A 206 -14.88 -6.73 13.89
N SER A 207 -14.83 -7.20 15.15
CA SER A 207 -14.56 -6.36 16.32
C SER A 207 -13.06 -6.11 16.52
N THR A 208 -12.22 -7.03 16.07
CA THR A 208 -10.75 -6.87 16.05
C THR A 208 -10.37 -5.83 15.03
N THR A 209 -9.49 -4.90 15.44
CA THR A 209 -9.03 -3.82 14.57
C THR A 209 -7.49 -3.80 14.48
N LYS A 210 -6.98 -3.29 13.37
CA LYS A 210 -5.56 -3.02 13.11
C LYS A 210 -5.36 -1.60 12.59
N PRO A 211 -4.14 -1.03 12.60
CA PRO A 211 -3.82 0.19 11.87
C PRO A 211 -4.25 0.09 10.40
N LYS A 212 -4.71 1.20 9.84
CA LYS A 212 -5.19 1.26 8.45
C LYS A 212 -4.12 0.88 7.44
N VAL A 213 -2.91 1.37 7.62
CA VAL A 213 -1.77 1.04 6.75
C VAL A 213 -0.45 1.44 7.42
N ALA A 214 0.54 0.56 7.40
CA ALA A 214 1.90 0.85 7.81
C ALA A 214 2.68 1.54 6.68
N SER A 215 3.77 2.25 7.00
CA SER A 215 4.69 2.81 6.01
C SER A 215 5.57 1.74 5.35
N GLY A 216 5.59 0.53 5.92
CA GLY A 216 6.45 -0.56 5.47
C GLY A 216 7.85 -0.51 6.06
N THR A 217 8.68 -1.46 5.66
CA THR A 217 10.09 -1.55 6.05
C THR A 217 11.00 -0.75 5.10
N GLN A 218 12.30 -0.90 5.27
CA GLN A 218 13.31 -0.36 4.36
C GLN A 218 14.47 -1.34 4.21
N GLY A 219 15.20 -1.21 3.11
CA GLY A 219 16.39 -1.99 2.82
C GLY A 219 17.47 -1.84 3.89
N ASN A 220 17.96 -2.95 4.43
CA ASN A 220 18.96 -2.96 5.49
C ASN A 220 20.31 -2.35 5.05
N VAL A 221 20.63 -2.42 3.77
CA VAL A 221 21.86 -1.90 3.16
C VAL A 221 21.59 -0.67 2.30
N THR A 222 20.53 -0.73 1.50
CA THR A 222 20.23 0.30 0.50
C THR A 222 19.47 1.48 1.10
N GLY A 223 18.77 1.28 2.23
CA GLY A 223 17.89 2.29 2.82
C GLY A 223 16.66 2.62 1.97
N ILE A 224 16.43 1.89 0.88
CA ILE A 224 15.26 2.13 0.02
C ILE A 224 13.99 1.77 0.79
N PRO A 225 13.03 2.70 0.98
CA PRO A 225 11.76 2.37 1.63
C PRO A 225 10.95 1.37 0.80
N GLU A 226 10.28 0.42 1.47
CA GLU A 226 9.48 -0.61 0.83
C GLU A 226 8.43 -0.04 -0.12
N TYR A 227 7.71 1.03 0.28
CA TYR A 227 6.68 1.62 -0.57
C TYR A 227 7.20 2.16 -1.92
N LYS A 228 8.49 2.53 -2.00
CA LYS A 228 9.14 2.93 -3.26
C LYS A 228 9.48 1.71 -4.11
N LEU A 229 10.01 0.65 -3.49
CA LEU A 229 10.34 -0.59 -4.16
C LEU A 229 9.10 -1.27 -4.73
N THR A 230 8.04 -1.40 -3.93
CA THR A 230 6.78 -2.02 -4.35
C THR A 230 6.12 -1.28 -5.50
N LEU A 231 6.15 0.06 -5.50
CA LEU A 231 5.65 0.85 -6.62
C LEU A 231 6.49 0.62 -7.89
N ALA A 232 7.82 0.63 -7.78
CA ALA A 232 8.70 0.43 -8.93
C ALA A 232 8.46 -0.94 -9.59
N VAL A 233 8.38 -2.02 -8.80
CA VAL A 233 8.09 -3.36 -9.31
C VAL A 233 6.68 -3.46 -9.89
N SER A 234 5.68 -2.85 -9.24
CA SER A 234 4.30 -2.89 -9.70
C SER A 234 4.08 -2.15 -11.02
N LEU A 235 4.80 -1.06 -11.27
CA LEU A 235 4.75 -0.36 -12.56
C LEU A 235 5.37 -1.19 -13.68
N LEU A 236 6.46 -1.93 -13.42
CA LEU A 236 7.02 -2.89 -14.36
C LEU A 236 6.05 -4.06 -14.60
N LEU A 237 5.42 -4.58 -13.55
CA LEU A 237 4.40 -5.61 -13.65
C LEU A 237 3.19 -5.15 -14.48
N LYS A 238 2.72 -3.92 -14.26
CA LYS A 238 1.66 -3.31 -15.08
C LYS A 238 2.01 -3.37 -16.55
N GLN A 239 3.21 -2.92 -16.93
CA GLN A 239 3.63 -2.93 -18.35
C GLN A 239 3.72 -4.36 -18.89
N GLU A 240 4.34 -5.28 -18.14
CA GLU A 240 4.47 -6.69 -18.55
C GLU A 240 3.12 -7.35 -18.78
N LEU A 241 2.12 -7.08 -17.93
CA LEU A 241 0.76 -7.62 -18.09
C LEU A 241 0.02 -6.99 -19.27
N LEU A 242 0.17 -5.68 -19.51
CA LEU A 242 -0.39 -5.01 -20.67
C LEU A 242 0.18 -5.58 -21.98
N ASP A 243 1.49 -5.83 -22.04
CA ASP A 243 2.17 -6.42 -23.20
C ASP A 243 1.70 -7.86 -23.47
N ARG A 244 1.27 -8.59 -22.44
CA ARG A 244 0.64 -9.92 -22.55
C ARG A 244 -0.86 -9.87 -22.86
N GLY A 245 -1.46 -8.67 -23.00
CA GLY A 245 -2.87 -8.48 -23.34
C GLY A 245 -3.83 -8.57 -22.15
N TYR A 246 -3.37 -8.50 -20.93
CA TYR A 246 -4.23 -8.31 -19.75
C TYR A 246 -4.75 -6.89 -19.66
N GLN A 247 -5.87 -6.69 -18.97
CA GLN A 247 -6.28 -5.40 -18.48
C GLN A 247 -5.76 -5.22 -17.05
N VAL A 248 -5.36 -4.01 -16.69
CA VAL A 248 -4.75 -3.74 -15.38
C VAL A 248 -5.47 -2.60 -14.66
N TYR A 249 -5.75 -2.81 -13.38
CA TYR A 249 -6.22 -1.82 -12.44
C TYR A 249 -5.18 -1.60 -11.35
N MET A 250 -4.62 -0.40 -11.26
CA MET A 250 -3.64 -0.06 -10.21
C MET A 250 -4.34 0.56 -9.02
N ILE A 251 -4.07 0.08 -7.80
CA ILE A 251 -4.59 0.71 -6.58
C ILE A 251 -3.95 2.08 -6.34
N ARG A 252 -2.66 2.21 -6.65
CA ARG A 252 -1.94 3.49 -6.65
C ARG A 252 -0.86 3.50 -7.74
N GLU A 253 -0.57 4.66 -8.26
CA GLU A 253 0.54 4.91 -9.19
C GLU A 253 1.52 5.96 -8.64
N THR A 254 1.28 6.46 -7.44
CA THR A 254 2.14 7.40 -6.72
C THR A 254 2.34 6.95 -5.28
N ASN A 255 3.31 7.53 -4.60
CA ASN A 255 3.59 7.22 -3.18
C ASN A 255 2.81 8.11 -2.21
N ASP A 256 2.37 9.29 -2.66
CA ASP A 256 1.64 10.25 -1.83
C ASP A 256 0.13 10.02 -1.92
N VAL A 257 -0.30 8.99 -1.21
CA VAL A 257 -1.72 8.59 -1.09
C VAL A 257 -2.01 8.31 0.39
N ASN A 258 -3.30 8.24 0.75
CA ASN A 258 -3.76 7.79 2.05
C ASN A 258 -4.91 6.81 1.87
N ILE A 259 -4.57 5.55 1.56
CA ILE A 259 -5.51 4.47 1.26
C ILE A 259 -5.26 3.35 2.25
N SER A 260 -6.26 2.99 3.05
CA SER A 260 -6.19 1.91 4.03
C SER A 260 -6.16 0.52 3.39
N ASN A 261 -5.77 -0.51 4.14
CA ASN A 261 -5.75 -1.88 3.63
C ASN A 261 -7.16 -2.39 3.24
N ALA A 262 -8.20 -2.02 3.99
CA ALA A 262 -9.59 -2.34 3.64
C ALA A 262 -10.03 -1.60 2.36
N GLU A 263 -9.71 -0.30 2.23
CA GLU A 263 -10.03 0.48 1.03
C GLU A 263 -9.34 -0.09 -0.21
N ARG A 264 -8.07 -0.51 -0.13
CA ARG A 264 -7.34 -1.16 -1.23
C ARG A 264 -8.06 -2.41 -1.72
N ALA A 265 -8.50 -3.27 -0.79
CA ALA A 265 -9.27 -4.46 -1.15
C ALA A 265 -10.64 -4.09 -1.77
N GLN A 266 -11.34 -3.10 -1.22
CA GLN A 266 -12.61 -2.62 -1.76
C GLN A 266 -12.46 -2.00 -3.16
N MET A 267 -11.40 -1.26 -3.42
CA MET A 267 -11.08 -0.73 -4.76
C MET A 267 -10.86 -1.88 -5.75
N ALA A 268 -10.09 -2.90 -5.38
CA ALA A 268 -9.90 -4.09 -6.21
C ALA A 268 -11.23 -4.82 -6.48
N ASN A 269 -12.06 -5.02 -5.45
CA ASN A 269 -13.38 -5.64 -5.58
C ASN A 269 -14.30 -4.86 -6.54
N GLY A 270 -14.27 -3.52 -6.47
CA GLY A 270 -15.12 -2.64 -7.29
C GLY A 270 -14.61 -2.42 -8.72
N SER A 271 -13.37 -2.79 -9.03
CA SER A 271 -12.74 -2.56 -10.34
C SER A 271 -13.20 -3.52 -11.44
N GLY A 272 -13.88 -4.60 -11.08
CA GLY A 272 -14.20 -5.71 -11.98
C GLY A 272 -13.03 -6.67 -12.20
N ALA A 273 -11.96 -6.58 -11.41
CA ALA A 273 -10.80 -7.44 -11.54
C ALA A 273 -11.13 -8.92 -11.25
N ASP A 274 -10.50 -9.83 -11.99
CA ASP A 274 -10.62 -11.28 -11.81
C ASP A 274 -9.75 -11.78 -10.63
N ILE A 275 -8.61 -11.14 -10.40
CA ILE A 275 -7.67 -11.45 -9.30
C ILE A 275 -7.03 -10.17 -8.75
N PHE A 276 -6.53 -10.26 -7.51
CA PHE A 276 -5.85 -9.18 -6.83
C PHE A 276 -4.45 -9.60 -6.39
N VAL A 277 -3.43 -8.88 -6.85
CA VAL A 277 -2.02 -9.13 -6.55
C VAL A 277 -1.48 -7.95 -5.75
N ARG A 278 -1.08 -8.19 -4.51
CA ARG A 278 -0.50 -7.19 -3.61
C ARG A 278 1.00 -7.42 -3.51
N VAL A 279 1.79 -6.42 -3.92
CA VAL A 279 3.24 -6.53 -4.02
C VAL A 279 3.88 -5.93 -2.78
N HIS A 280 4.65 -6.74 -2.04
CA HIS A 280 5.33 -6.42 -0.80
C HIS A 280 6.76 -6.97 -0.79
N ALA A 281 7.57 -6.56 0.17
CA ALA A 281 8.89 -7.10 0.44
C ALA A 281 9.07 -7.30 1.95
N ASN A 282 9.45 -8.50 2.35
CA ASN A 282 9.50 -8.91 3.73
C ASN A 282 10.69 -8.32 4.50
N SER A 283 10.59 -8.34 5.83
CA SER A 283 11.71 -8.02 6.72
C SER A 283 11.58 -8.82 8.02
N LEU A 284 12.70 -9.34 8.51
CA LEU A 284 12.76 -10.05 9.78
C LEU A 284 13.99 -9.59 10.58
N SER A 285 13.95 -9.76 11.91
CA SER A 285 15.10 -9.52 12.78
C SER A 285 16.28 -10.44 12.46
N ASP A 286 16.02 -11.67 11.99
CA ASP A 286 17.05 -12.57 11.47
C ASP A 286 17.37 -12.20 10.01
N THR A 287 18.45 -11.45 9.83
CA THR A 287 18.91 -10.96 8.51
C THR A 287 19.49 -12.07 7.63
N SER A 288 19.68 -13.29 8.13
CA SER A 288 20.09 -14.45 7.32
C SER A 288 18.96 -15.05 6.50
N VAL A 289 17.72 -14.75 6.86
CA VAL A 289 16.53 -15.23 6.15
C VAL A 289 16.46 -14.60 4.77
N SER A 290 16.20 -15.42 3.75
CA SER A 290 16.14 -15.03 2.33
C SER A 290 15.11 -15.86 1.58
N GLY A 291 14.69 -15.41 0.40
CA GLY A 291 13.76 -16.09 -0.49
C GLY A 291 12.46 -15.32 -0.70
N ALA A 292 11.64 -15.80 -1.61
CA ALA A 292 10.31 -15.25 -1.86
C ALA A 292 9.22 -16.18 -1.34
N LEU A 293 8.11 -15.60 -0.93
CA LEU A 293 6.90 -16.31 -0.52
C LEU A 293 5.66 -15.55 -0.97
N THR A 294 4.52 -16.20 -0.89
CA THR A 294 3.22 -15.54 -1.05
C THR A 294 2.32 -15.87 0.13
N MET A 295 1.29 -15.05 0.31
CA MET A 295 0.32 -15.26 1.39
C MET A 295 -1.09 -15.23 0.83
N CYS A 296 -1.97 -16.08 1.39
CA CYS A 296 -3.40 -16.06 1.16
C CYS A 296 -4.15 -16.44 2.45
N GLN A 297 -5.48 -16.35 2.42
CA GLN A 297 -6.34 -16.80 3.53
C GLN A 297 -6.33 -18.32 3.67
N THR A 298 -6.77 -18.82 4.83
CA THR A 298 -7.07 -20.25 5.02
C THR A 298 -8.44 -20.61 4.43
N SER A 299 -8.71 -21.90 4.25
CA SER A 299 -10.04 -22.40 3.86
C SER A 299 -11.11 -22.17 4.93
N LYS A 300 -10.71 -21.82 6.17
CA LYS A 300 -11.58 -21.56 7.30
C LYS A 300 -11.74 -20.06 7.60
N ASN A 301 -11.15 -19.19 6.76
CA ASN A 301 -11.27 -17.75 6.93
C ASN A 301 -12.76 -17.34 7.02
N PRO A 302 -13.18 -16.63 8.10
CA PRO A 302 -14.60 -16.33 8.31
C PRO A 302 -15.14 -15.29 7.31
N TYR A 303 -14.28 -14.58 6.59
CA TYR A 303 -14.67 -13.49 5.68
C TYR A 303 -14.74 -13.97 4.23
N ASN A 304 -13.79 -14.77 3.79
CA ASN A 304 -13.64 -15.16 2.37
C ASN A 304 -13.00 -16.54 2.15
N GLY A 305 -13.15 -17.48 3.09
CA GLY A 305 -12.62 -18.84 2.99
C GLY A 305 -13.06 -19.61 1.74
N SER A 306 -14.22 -19.24 1.14
CA SER A 306 -14.69 -19.78 -0.13
C SER A 306 -13.75 -19.49 -1.32
N LEU A 307 -12.92 -18.44 -1.23
CA LEU A 307 -11.93 -18.07 -2.24
C LEU A 307 -10.60 -18.83 -2.10
N TYR A 308 -10.41 -19.58 -1.01
CA TYR A 308 -9.15 -20.21 -0.65
C TYR A 308 -8.53 -21.00 -1.82
N SER A 309 -9.30 -21.87 -2.45
CA SER A 309 -8.79 -22.74 -3.54
C SER A 309 -8.14 -21.93 -4.66
N LYS A 310 -8.80 -20.84 -5.09
CA LYS A 310 -8.30 -19.96 -6.16
C LYS A 310 -7.13 -19.11 -5.68
N SER A 311 -7.22 -18.53 -4.48
CA SER A 311 -6.15 -17.71 -3.90
C SER A 311 -4.88 -18.52 -3.65
N SER A 312 -5.01 -19.75 -3.12
CA SER A 312 -3.88 -20.67 -2.91
C SER A 312 -3.24 -21.12 -4.24
N ALA A 313 -4.05 -21.41 -5.26
CA ALA A 313 -3.55 -21.74 -6.59
C ALA A 313 -2.76 -20.57 -7.21
N LEU A 314 -3.32 -19.33 -7.14
CA LEU A 314 -2.66 -18.12 -7.61
C LEU A 314 -1.33 -17.90 -6.84
N SER A 315 -1.37 -17.96 -5.51
CA SER A 315 -0.21 -17.78 -4.64
C SER A 315 0.91 -18.76 -5.01
N LYS A 316 0.58 -20.06 -5.17
CA LYS A 316 1.55 -21.09 -5.54
C LYS A 316 2.16 -20.86 -6.92
N ALA A 317 1.35 -20.50 -7.91
CA ALA A 317 1.83 -20.23 -9.27
C ALA A 317 2.80 -19.03 -9.28
N VAL A 318 2.44 -17.94 -8.61
CA VAL A 318 3.25 -16.72 -8.52
C VAL A 318 4.57 -16.98 -7.79
N THR A 319 4.55 -17.64 -6.62
CA THR A 319 5.79 -17.93 -5.88
C THR A 319 6.76 -18.77 -6.70
N ASN A 320 6.26 -19.84 -7.35
CA ASN A 320 7.09 -20.70 -8.16
C ASN A 320 7.75 -19.93 -9.32
N ALA A 321 6.99 -19.09 -10.00
CA ALA A 321 7.48 -18.35 -11.15
C ALA A 321 8.49 -17.24 -10.75
N ILE A 322 8.25 -16.51 -9.66
CA ILE A 322 9.22 -15.52 -9.14
C ILE A 322 10.54 -16.20 -8.83
N CYS A 323 10.51 -17.33 -8.11
CA CYS A 323 11.73 -18.04 -7.72
C CYS A 323 12.48 -18.60 -8.94
N ALA A 324 11.76 -19.04 -9.99
CA ALA A 324 12.37 -19.48 -11.25
C ALA A 324 13.08 -18.32 -11.97
N GLN A 325 12.50 -17.10 -11.98
CA GLN A 325 13.06 -15.92 -12.64
C GLN A 325 14.22 -15.31 -11.85
N THR A 326 14.15 -15.28 -10.54
CA THR A 326 15.11 -14.56 -9.68
C THR A 326 16.23 -15.44 -9.16
N GLY A 327 16.02 -16.75 -9.08
CA GLY A 327 16.89 -17.68 -8.36
C GLY A 327 16.75 -17.58 -6.83
N PHE A 328 15.77 -16.83 -6.31
CA PHE A 328 15.51 -16.74 -4.89
C PHE A 328 14.97 -18.07 -4.36
N ARG A 329 15.25 -18.35 -3.09
CA ARG A 329 14.71 -19.53 -2.40
C ARG A 329 13.18 -19.48 -2.39
N ASN A 330 12.54 -20.56 -2.81
CA ASN A 330 11.08 -20.68 -2.73
C ASN A 330 10.69 -21.07 -1.29
N ARG A 331 9.94 -20.20 -0.62
CA ARG A 331 9.42 -20.41 0.74
C ARG A 331 7.95 -20.86 0.74
N GLY A 332 7.35 -21.00 -0.45
CA GLY A 332 5.99 -21.49 -0.60
C GLY A 332 4.91 -20.45 -0.30
N VAL A 333 3.75 -20.95 0.08
CA VAL A 333 2.56 -20.16 0.42
C VAL A 333 2.37 -20.20 1.93
N GLN A 334 2.26 -19.04 2.55
CA GLN A 334 1.89 -18.89 3.94
C GLN A 334 0.40 -18.55 4.05
N GLU A 335 -0.35 -19.29 4.86
CA GLU A 335 -1.75 -19.03 5.08
C GLU A 335 -1.96 -18.17 6.32
N THR A 336 -2.85 -17.16 6.22
CA THR A 336 -3.16 -16.24 7.31
C THR A 336 -4.56 -15.67 7.21
N ASP A 337 -5.23 -15.48 8.36
CA ASP A 337 -6.56 -14.90 8.48
C ASP A 337 -6.52 -13.55 9.23
N THR A 338 -5.33 -12.99 9.42
CA THR A 338 -5.16 -11.75 10.21
C THR A 338 -4.93 -10.51 9.37
N MET A 339 -4.80 -10.63 8.04
CA MET A 339 -4.49 -9.51 7.14
C MET A 339 -5.75 -8.83 6.62
N SER A 340 -5.98 -7.54 6.99
CA SER A 340 -7.12 -6.75 6.50
C SER A 340 -7.20 -6.76 4.99
N GLY A 341 -6.07 -6.54 4.29
CA GLY A 341 -6.03 -6.52 2.83
C GLY A 341 -6.34 -7.84 2.13
N ILE A 342 -6.37 -8.97 2.85
CA ILE A 342 -6.88 -10.26 2.38
C ILE A 342 -8.35 -10.41 2.77
N ASN A 343 -8.70 -10.17 4.04
CA ASN A 343 -10.01 -10.45 4.60
C ASN A 343 -11.15 -9.63 3.97
N TRP A 344 -10.85 -8.43 3.48
CA TRP A 344 -11.81 -7.56 2.80
C TRP A 344 -12.01 -7.90 1.32
N CYS A 345 -11.23 -8.86 0.75
CA CYS A 345 -11.36 -9.25 -0.65
C CYS A 345 -12.57 -10.13 -0.92
N THR A 346 -13.23 -9.87 -2.06
CA THR A 346 -14.31 -10.70 -2.63
C THR A 346 -13.90 -11.38 -3.94
N ILE A 347 -12.65 -11.21 -4.34
CA ILE A 347 -12.00 -11.86 -5.49
C ILE A 347 -10.75 -12.61 -5.01
N PRO A 348 -10.23 -13.60 -5.76
CA PRO A 348 -9.00 -14.30 -5.40
C PRO A 348 -7.85 -13.32 -5.21
N VAL A 349 -7.09 -13.48 -4.11
CA VAL A 349 -6.05 -12.54 -3.69
C VAL A 349 -4.77 -13.26 -3.31
N THR A 350 -3.63 -12.65 -3.61
CA THR A 350 -2.32 -13.06 -3.10
C THR A 350 -1.52 -11.82 -2.64
N ILE A 351 -0.85 -11.91 -1.50
CA ILE A 351 0.24 -11.01 -1.12
C ILE A 351 1.53 -11.67 -1.60
N VAL A 352 2.35 -10.92 -2.29
CA VAL A 352 3.66 -11.36 -2.80
C VAL A 352 4.74 -10.71 -1.96
N GLU A 353 5.45 -11.51 -1.18
CA GLU A 353 6.67 -11.12 -0.48
C GLU A 353 7.85 -11.47 -1.40
N MET A 354 8.28 -10.50 -2.20
CA MET A 354 9.18 -10.71 -3.33
C MET A 354 10.63 -11.00 -2.96
N GLY A 355 10.99 -10.84 -1.68
CA GLY A 355 12.30 -11.05 -1.09
C GLY A 355 12.37 -10.38 0.28
N PHE A 356 13.50 -10.55 0.99
CA PHE A 356 13.69 -9.96 2.33
C PHE A 356 14.58 -8.72 2.26
N MET A 357 14.01 -7.56 2.55
CA MET A 357 14.75 -6.28 2.64
C MET A 357 15.73 -6.26 3.83
N SER A 358 15.53 -7.10 4.83
CA SER A 358 16.48 -7.33 5.93
C SER A 358 17.70 -8.13 5.50
N ASN A 359 17.61 -8.91 4.41
CA ASN A 359 18.75 -9.69 3.89
C ASN A 359 19.61 -8.81 2.96
N ALA A 360 20.90 -8.67 3.32
CA ALA A 360 21.79 -7.75 2.61
C ALA A 360 22.01 -8.07 1.12
N GLU A 361 21.93 -9.34 0.72
CA GLU A 361 22.08 -9.75 -0.68
C GLU A 361 20.80 -9.47 -1.47
N GLU A 362 19.64 -9.84 -0.93
CA GLU A 362 18.37 -9.64 -1.59
C GLU A 362 17.99 -8.16 -1.68
N ASP A 363 18.29 -7.37 -0.63
CA ASP A 363 18.10 -5.93 -0.64
C ASP A 363 18.90 -5.26 -1.79
N ARG A 364 20.20 -5.57 -1.92
CA ARG A 364 21.00 -5.07 -3.05
C ARG A 364 20.45 -5.52 -4.40
N LYS A 365 20.01 -6.77 -4.53
CA LYS A 365 19.43 -7.30 -5.77
C LYS A 365 18.14 -6.58 -6.12
N MET A 366 17.19 -6.46 -5.21
CA MET A 366 15.92 -5.76 -5.41
C MET A 366 16.08 -4.27 -5.70
N ALA A 367 17.19 -3.67 -5.28
CA ALA A 367 17.54 -2.29 -5.62
C ALA A 367 17.91 -2.10 -7.11
N THR A 368 18.21 -3.16 -7.85
CA THR A 368 18.59 -3.08 -9.27
C THR A 368 17.39 -3.22 -10.21
N ASP A 369 17.44 -2.52 -11.34
CA ASP A 369 16.40 -2.62 -12.38
C ASP A 369 16.30 -4.03 -12.96
N GLU A 370 17.43 -4.76 -13.06
CA GLU A 370 17.45 -6.14 -13.52
C GLU A 370 16.57 -7.05 -12.64
N TYR A 371 16.74 -7.00 -11.31
CA TYR A 371 15.98 -7.86 -10.42
C TYR A 371 14.52 -7.42 -10.27
N ARG A 372 14.24 -6.12 -10.28
CA ARG A 372 12.86 -5.61 -10.32
C ARG A 372 12.11 -6.13 -11.54
N LEU A 373 12.77 -6.12 -12.72
CA LEU A 373 12.19 -6.66 -13.94
C LEU A 373 12.01 -8.19 -13.86
N LYS A 374 12.98 -8.94 -13.30
CA LYS A 374 12.84 -10.39 -13.07
C LYS A 374 11.67 -10.72 -12.16
N ILE A 375 11.49 -9.95 -11.09
CA ILE A 375 10.36 -10.12 -10.17
C ILE A 375 9.03 -9.84 -10.88
N ALA A 376 8.93 -8.71 -11.59
CA ALA A 376 7.73 -8.37 -12.35
C ALA A 376 7.36 -9.44 -13.38
N LYS A 377 8.34 -9.92 -14.15
CA LYS A 377 8.15 -11.04 -15.09
C LYS A 377 7.73 -12.32 -14.38
N GLY A 378 8.36 -12.63 -13.25
CA GLY A 378 8.00 -13.81 -12.46
C GLY A 378 6.56 -13.76 -11.96
N ILE A 379 6.08 -12.59 -11.49
CA ILE A 379 4.68 -12.42 -11.10
C ILE A 379 3.76 -12.65 -12.32
N ALA A 380 4.08 -12.03 -13.47
CA ALA A 380 3.29 -12.18 -14.70
C ALA A 380 3.28 -13.62 -15.23
N ASP A 381 4.44 -14.32 -15.21
CA ASP A 381 4.52 -15.75 -15.58
C ASP A 381 3.65 -16.62 -14.66
N GLY A 382 3.60 -16.29 -13.36
CA GLY A 382 2.75 -16.96 -12.40
C GLY A 382 1.26 -16.74 -12.67
N ILE A 383 0.87 -15.54 -13.09
CA ILE A 383 -0.50 -15.21 -13.49
C ILE A 383 -0.89 -15.97 -14.74
N ASP A 384 -0.01 -16.06 -15.76
CA ASP A 384 -0.23 -16.87 -16.96
C ASP A 384 -0.42 -18.34 -16.60
N ALA A 385 0.44 -18.89 -15.74
CA ALA A 385 0.35 -20.28 -15.28
C ALA A 385 -0.96 -20.56 -14.50
N TYR A 386 -1.41 -19.59 -13.69
CA TYR A 386 -2.67 -19.67 -12.97
C TYR A 386 -3.87 -19.80 -13.92
N TYR A 387 -3.94 -18.96 -14.95
CA TYR A 387 -5.04 -19.03 -15.92
C TYR A 387 -4.91 -20.22 -16.88
N ALA A 388 -3.70 -20.60 -17.27
CA ALA A 388 -3.48 -21.81 -18.09
C ALA A 388 -3.94 -23.08 -17.38
N ALA A 389 -3.98 -23.12 -16.06
CA ALA A 389 -4.54 -24.22 -15.27
C ALA A 389 -6.07 -24.23 -15.18
N GLY A 390 -6.78 -23.31 -15.85
CA GLY A 390 -8.23 -23.26 -15.94
C GLY A 390 -8.93 -22.57 -14.75
N ASN A 391 -8.21 -21.72 -14.01
CA ASN A 391 -8.77 -20.97 -12.87
C ASN A 391 -9.53 -19.71 -13.29
#